data_746d238e75901bd62908e49f4b201b94
#
_entry.id   746d238e75901bd62908e49f4b201b94
#
_cell.length_a   1.000
_cell.length_b   1.000
_cell.length_c   1.000
_cell.angle_alpha   90.00
_cell.angle_beta   90.00
_cell.angle_gamma   90.00
#
_symmetry.space_group_name_H-M   'P 1'
#
loop_
_entity.id
_entity.type
_entity.pdbx_description
1 polymer ?
#
loop_
_entity_poly.entity_id
_entity_poly.type
_entity_poly.pdbx_seq_one_letter_code
_entity_poly.pdbx_strand_id
1 'polypeptide(L)'
;MYTLKSYTGLFLLVFSICFHLNAQNNSAVEQTLLDQTKTQKKKKKKKRKGRQPKIDLSHWKVTLPVTNDQGKPYEIEPPEILDYATNEIAKPYMYLDDRKGAIVFHSMPTASKTANTKYTRSELREQMVPGDNNTNWTFEEGAYMKGRIAMEASSKDDSGKYHRTIIMQIHGRLTNEQRDLIGQKDNNAPPILKIYWDNGKIRVKTKVLKNINASDEELLHEDAWDNDAGFNFEQKVDFNAFTLEVKVSKGKMVIILNGTEYKVYKGIHMERWGIFENYFKAGNYFQSREEGSFSKVRFYQLEVKH
;
A
#
# COMPACT_ATOMS: atom_id res chain seq x y z
N MET A 1 16.55 104.51 -5.08
CA MET A 1 17.41 103.88 -6.08
C MET A 1 18.24 102.80 -5.37
N TYR A 2 17.69 101.60 -5.17
CA TYR A 2 18.42 100.46 -4.63
C TYR A 2 18.15 99.23 -5.51
N THR A 3 19.20 98.70 -5.99
CA THR A 3 19.26 97.63 -6.94
C THR A 3 18.95 96.30 -6.33
N LEU A 4 17.95 95.57 -6.83
CA LEU A 4 17.64 94.21 -6.53
C LEU A 4 18.62 93.31 -7.29
N LYS A 5 19.58 92.66 -6.62
CA LYS A 5 20.41 91.63 -7.21
C LYS A 5 19.94 90.22 -6.76
N SER A 6 19.44 89.53 -7.73
CA SER A 6 19.49 88.12 -8.03
C SER A 6 19.72 87.10 -6.90
N TYR A 7 18.63 86.41 -6.51
CA TYR A 7 18.65 85.16 -5.73
C TYR A 7 18.08 83.97 -6.56
N THR A 8 18.07 84.07 -7.88
CA THR A 8 17.49 83.02 -8.74
C THR A 8 18.41 81.83 -9.02
N GLY A 9 19.71 81.88 -8.66
CA GLY A 9 20.67 80.75 -8.95
C GLY A 9 20.71 79.63 -7.92
N LEU A 10 20.34 79.93 -6.66
CA LEU A 10 20.48 78.91 -5.58
C LEU A 10 19.30 77.98 -5.45
N PHE A 11 18.09 78.35 -5.88
CA PHE A 11 16.88 77.56 -5.82
C PHE A 11 16.87 76.47 -6.88
N LEU A 12 17.45 76.67 -8.04
CA LEU A 12 17.52 75.65 -9.11
C LEU A 12 18.50 74.52 -8.80
N LEU A 13 19.59 74.76 -8.07
CA LEU A 13 20.57 73.76 -7.71
C LEU A 13 20.05 72.79 -6.62
N VAL A 14 19.27 73.36 -5.62
CA VAL A 14 18.70 72.46 -4.56
C VAL A 14 17.57 71.61 -5.10
N PHE A 15 16.76 72.10 -6.04
CA PHE A 15 15.72 71.30 -6.68
C PHE A 15 16.31 70.15 -7.55
N SER A 16 17.43 70.39 -8.27
CA SER A 16 18.07 69.40 -9.09
C SER A 16 18.69 68.26 -8.27
N ILE A 17 19.28 68.58 -7.10
CA ILE A 17 19.88 67.60 -6.17
C ILE A 17 18.78 66.72 -5.53
N CYS A 18 17.66 67.31 -5.12
CA CYS A 18 16.51 66.59 -4.54
C CYS A 18 15.88 65.59 -5.56
N PHE A 19 15.77 65.98 -6.84
CA PHE A 19 15.26 65.09 -7.89
C PHE A 19 16.21 63.94 -8.19
N HIS A 20 17.52 64.14 -8.19
CA HIS A 20 18.50 63.09 -8.41
C HIS A 20 18.58 62.12 -7.23
N LEU A 21 18.49 62.59 -5.99
CA LEU A 21 18.48 61.73 -4.80
C LEU A 21 17.19 60.90 -4.70
N ASN A 22 16.03 61.45 -5.07
CA ASN A 22 14.78 60.70 -5.11
C ASN A 22 14.77 59.66 -6.24
N ALA A 23 15.36 59.94 -7.41
CA ALA A 23 15.45 59.02 -8.51
C ALA A 23 16.40 57.85 -8.19
N GLN A 24 17.52 58.09 -7.51
CA GLN A 24 18.45 57.02 -7.07
C GLN A 24 17.86 56.18 -5.96
N ASN A 25 17.13 56.72 -5.00
CA ASN A 25 16.47 55.99 -3.94
C ASN A 25 15.34 55.09 -4.50
N ASN A 26 14.55 55.54 -5.45
CA ASN A 26 13.50 54.76 -6.07
C ASN A 26 14.09 53.61 -6.92
N SER A 27 15.18 53.81 -7.63
CA SER A 27 15.84 52.73 -8.39
C SER A 27 16.46 51.67 -7.49
N ALA A 28 17.05 52.07 -6.35
CA ALA A 28 17.60 51.13 -5.37
C ALA A 28 16.51 50.28 -4.68
N VAL A 29 15.36 50.89 -4.36
CA VAL A 29 14.20 50.20 -3.77
C VAL A 29 13.58 49.23 -4.78
N GLU A 30 13.41 49.61 -6.05
CA GLU A 30 12.92 48.74 -7.12
C GLU A 30 13.88 47.56 -7.36
N GLN A 31 15.20 47.81 -7.39
CA GLN A 31 16.19 46.76 -7.54
C GLN A 31 16.14 45.76 -6.38
N THR A 32 16.00 46.27 -5.15
CA THR A 32 15.87 45.41 -3.95
C THR A 32 14.60 44.58 -3.95
N LEU A 33 13.47 45.14 -4.38
CA LEU A 33 12.19 44.44 -4.55
C LEU A 33 12.25 43.38 -5.65
N LEU A 34 12.90 43.69 -6.78
CA LEU A 34 13.14 42.74 -7.88
C LEU A 34 14.03 41.55 -7.47
N ASP A 35 15.09 41.81 -6.68
CA ASP A 35 15.98 40.78 -6.17
C ASP A 35 15.33 39.93 -5.08
N GLN A 36 14.51 40.54 -4.20
CA GLN A 36 13.69 39.77 -3.24
C GLN A 36 12.66 38.89 -3.95
N THR A 37 12.03 39.39 -5.02
CA THR A 37 11.06 38.63 -5.82
C THR A 37 11.73 37.50 -6.59
N LYS A 38 12.95 37.71 -7.13
CA LYS A 38 13.75 36.66 -7.78
C LYS A 38 14.22 35.61 -6.76
N THR A 39 14.60 36.02 -5.55
CA THR A 39 15.03 35.12 -4.47
C THR A 39 13.86 34.29 -3.94
N GLN A 40 12.65 34.86 -3.81
CA GLN A 40 11.46 34.12 -3.45
C GLN A 40 10.99 33.16 -4.57
N LYS A 41 11.08 33.58 -5.86
CA LYS A 41 10.82 32.69 -7.01
C LYS A 41 11.83 31.54 -7.12
N LYS A 42 13.12 31.78 -6.80
CA LYS A 42 14.15 30.71 -6.74
C LYS A 42 13.93 29.76 -5.56
N LYS A 43 13.47 30.24 -4.40
CA LYS A 43 13.10 29.37 -3.26
C LYS A 43 11.87 28.52 -3.52
N LYS A 44 10.89 28.98 -4.33
CA LYS A 44 9.70 28.21 -4.72
C LYS A 44 9.99 27.10 -5.74
N LYS A 45 11.14 27.06 -6.41
CA LYS A 45 11.48 26.11 -7.49
C LYS A 45 12.40 24.94 -7.12
N LYS A 46 12.77 24.74 -5.87
CA LYS A 46 13.24 23.42 -5.45
C LYS A 46 12.01 22.53 -5.27
N LYS A 47 11.47 21.96 -6.36
CA LYS A 47 10.59 20.79 -6.27
C LYS A 47 11.33 19.78 -5.38
N ARG A 48 10.83 19.55 -4.17
CA ARG A 48 11.32 18.44 -3.34
C ARG A 48 11.17 17.19 -4.21
N LYS A 49 12.28 16.52 -4.52
CA LYS A 49 12.22 15.23 -5.19
C LYS A 49 11.39 14.33 -4.27
N GLY A 50 10.22 13.89 -4.73
CA GLY A 50 9.31 13.06 -3.94
C GLY A 50 10.04 11.81 -3.46
N ARG A 51 9.69 11.31 -2.30
CA ARG A 51 10.21 10.04 -1.80
C ARG A 51 9.55 8.91 -2.60
N GLN A 52 10.33 7.88 -2.93
CA GLN A 52 9.82 6.68 -3.58
C GLN A 52 9.65 5.55 -2.56
N PRO A 53 8.62 4.72 -2.68
CA PRO A 53 8.49 3.50 -1.91
C PRO A 53 9.59 2.50 -2.29
N LYS A 54 9.98 1.63 -1.36
CA LYS A 54 10.90 0.51 -1.62
C LYS A 54 10.09 -0.73 -1.97
N ILE A 55 9.47 -0.71 -3.14
CA ILE A 55 8.58 -1.76 -3.65
C ILE A 55 8.88 -1.95 -5.12
N ASP A 56 9.28 -3.16 -5.49
CA ASP A 56 9.36 -3.60 -6.87
C ASP A 56 8.04 -4.28 -7.23
N LEU A 57 7.33 -3.76 -8.22
CA LEU A 57 6.04 -4.28 -8.68
C LEU A 57 6.16 -5.22 -9.88
N SER A 58 7.37 -5.47 -10.39
CA SER A 58 7.59 -6.31 -11.59
C SER A 58 7.07 -7.74 -11.45
N HIS A 59 6.92 -8.22 -10.22
CA HIS A 59 6.41 -9.55 -9.89
C HIS A 59 5.04 -9.52 -9.17
N TRP A 60 4.24 -8.49 -9.43
CA TRP A 60 2.95 -8.33 -8.80
C TRP A 60 1.88 -7.91 -9.80
N LYS A 61 0.68 -8.45 -9.65
CA LYS A 61 -0.53 -7.85 -10.20
C LYS A 61 -1.37 -7.25 -9.09
N VAL A 62 -2.20 -6.25 -9.40
CA VAL A 62 -3.16 -5.66 -8.47
C VAL A 62 -4.58 -5.98 -8.90
N THR A 63 -5.43 -6.34 -7.93
CA THR A 63 -6.88 -6.43 -8.09
C THR A 63 -7.49 -5.17 -7.48
N LEU A 64 -8.30 -4.43 -8.25
CA LEU A 64 -8.91 -3.17 -7.85
C LEU A 64 -10.39 -3.32 -7.47
N PRO A 65 -10.94 -2.40 -6.65
CA PRO A 65 -12.35 -2.43 -6.22
C PRO A 65 -13.31 -1.86 -7.30
N VAL A 66 -13.01 -2.08 -8.56
CA VAL A 66 -13.83 -1.72 -9.72
C VAL A 66 -13.96 -2.91 -10.65
N THR A 67 -15.03 -2.94 -11.44
CA THR A 67 -15.25 -4.00 -12.44
C THR A 67 -14.73 -3.59 -13.81
N ASN A 68 -14.26 -4.57 -14.56
CA ASN A 68 -14.04 -4.44 -15.98
C ASN A 68 -15.36 -4.61 -16.78
N ASP A 69 -15.30 -4.51 -18.10
CA ASP A 69 -16.45 -4.64 -19.01
C ASP A 69 -17.15 -6.01 -18.92
N GLN A 70 -16.47 -7.03 -18.37
CA GLN A 70 -17.03 -8.37 -18.16
C GLN A 70 -17.68 -8.53 -16.77
N GLY A 71 -17.77 -7.45 -15.96
CA GLY A 71 -18.29 -7.49 -14.59
C GLY A 71 -17.35 -8.18 -13.58
N LYS A 72 -16.12 -8.49 -13.97
CA LYS A 72 -15.09 -9.04 -13.07
C LYS A 72 -14.27 -7.92 -12.43
N PRO A 73 -13.62 -8.15 -11.28
CA PRO A 73 -12.68 -7.19 -10.73
C PRO A 73 -11.60 -6.81 -11.76
N TYR A 74 -11.31 -5.51 -11.85
CA TYR A 74 -10.26 -5.03 -12.73
C TYR A 74 -8.90 -5.43 -12.16
N GLU A 75 -8.07 -6.04 -12.99
CA GLU A 75 -6.71 -6.44 -12.64
C GLU A 75 -5.71 -5.74 -13.55
N ILE A 76 -4.57 -5.33 -12.98
CA ILE A 76 -3.45 -4.74 -13.73
C ILE A 76 -2.22 -5.58 -13.44
N GLU A 77 -1.58 -6.07 -14.49
CA GLU A 77 -0.42 -6.95 -14.45
C GLU A 77 0.84 -6.24 -14.96
N PRO A 78 2.05 -6.80 -14.76
CA PRO A 78 3.25 -6.31 -15.42
C PRO A 78 3.15 -6.44 -16.96
N PRO A 79 3.67 -5.46 -17.72
CA PRO A 79 4.40 -4.28 -17.24
C PRO A 79 3.51 -3.10 -16.82
N GLU A 80 2.20 -3.11 -17.11
CA GLU A 80 1.28 -1.98 -16.93
C GLU A 80 1.23 -1.49 -15.47
N ILE A 81 1.31 -2.40 -14.49
CA ILE A 81 1.28 -2.04 -13.07
C ILE A 81 2.44 -1.11 -12.66
N LEU A 82 3.56 -1.10 -13.40
CA LEU A 82 4.69 -0.23 -13.09
C LEU A 82 4.34 1.25 -13.24
N ASP A 83 3.34 1.55 -14.06
CA ASP A 83 2.82 2.91 -14.30
C ASP A 83 1.60 3.25 -13.43
N TYR A 84 1.36 2.51 -12.34
CA TYR A 84 0.19 2.68 -11.45
C TYR A 84 -0.08 4.13 -11.05
N ALA A 85 0.96 4.94 -10.86
CA ALA A 85 0.84 6.33 -10.40
C ALA A 85 0.22 7.27 -11.45
N THR A 86 0.25 6.89 -12.71
CA THR A 86 -0.30 7.63 -13.85
C THR A 86 -1.49 6.92 -14.52
N ASN A 87 -1.71 5.64 -14.20
CA ASN A 87 -2.84 4.87 -14.70
C ASN A 87 -4.16 5.41 -14.10
N GLU A 88 -5.05 5.93 -14.93
CA GLU A 88 -6.28 6.60 -14.51
C GLU A 88 -7.28 5.66 -13.80
N ILE A 89 -7.26 4.35 -14.10
CA ILE A 89 -8.10 3.35 -13.43
C ILE A 89 -7.53 2.99 -12.06
N ALA A 90 -6.20 2.84 -11.96
CA ALA A 90 -5.54 2.50 -10.70
C ALA A 90 -5.55 3.65 -9.69
N LYS A 91 -5.28 4.87 -10.15
CA LYS A 91 -4.99 6.06 -9.36
C LYS A 91 -6.00 6.40 -8.23
N PRO A 92 -7.32 6.15 -8.35
CA PRO A 92 -8.25 6.32 -7.23
C PRO A 92 -8.06 5.29 -6.09
N TYR A 93 -7.45 4.13 -6.38
CA TYR A 93 -7.40 2.96 -5.50
C TYR A 93 -5.99 2.49 -5.16
N MET A 94 -5.01 2.81 -6.01
CA MET A 94 -3.60 2.53 -5.80
C MET A 94 -2.80 3.73 -6.30
N TYR A 95 -2.18 4.50 -5.40
CA TYR A 95 -1.49 5.74 -5.75
C TYR A 95 -0.23 6.00 -4.93
N LEU A 96 0.65 6.84 -5.47
CA LEU A 96 1.88 7.27 -4.81
C LEU A 96 1.60 8.43 -3.83
N ASP A 97 1.91 8.23 -2.55
CA ASP A 97 2.10 9.32 -1.58
C ASP A 97 3.59 9.72 -1.58
N ASP A 98 3.97 10.63 -2.44
CA ASP A 98 5.35 11.09 -2.63
C ASP A 98 5.92 11.84 -1.41
N ARG A 99 5.05 12.41 -0.56
CA ARG A 99 5.44 13.06 0.70
C ARG A 99 5.92 12.04 1.71
N LYS A 100 5.29 10.88 1.75
CA LYS A 100 5.60 9.79 2.68
C LYS A 100 6.55 8.76 2.09
N GLY A 101 6.65 8.66 0.76
CA GLY A 101 7.39 7.62 0.06
C GLY A 101 6.73 6.26 0.22
N ALA A 102 5.46 6.18 -0.12
CA ALA A 102 4.64 5.00 0.05
C ALA A 102 3.65 4.83 -1.10
N ILE A 103 3.25 3.59 -1.38
CA ILE A 103 2.05 3.27 -2.16
C ILE A 103 0.88 3.20 -1.18
N VAL A 104 -0.22 3.84 -1.53
CA VAL A 104 -1.49 3.76 -0.80
C VAL A 104 -2.44 2.85 -1.56
N PHE A 105 -2.96 1.85 -0.87
CA PHE A 105 -4.05 0.99 -1.33
C PHE A 105 -5.35 1.44 -0.67
N HIS A 106 -6.31 1.90 -1.46
CA HIS A 106 -7.61 2.39 -1.02
C HIS A 106 -8.70 1.43 -1.47
N SER A 107 -9.53 0.98 -0.54
CA SER A 107 -10.67 0.10 -0.82
C SER A 107 -11.92 0.57 -0.09
N MET A 108 -13.06 0.36 -0.73
CA MET A 108 -14.41 0.64 -0.25
C MET A 108 -15.36 -0.42 -0.80
N PRO A 109 -16.56 -0.60 -0.22
CA PRO A 109 -17.58 -1.49 -0.79
C PRO A 109 -17.99 -1.03 -2.19
N THR A 110 -17.95 -1.95 -3.14
CA THR A 110 -18.44 -1.76 -4.51
C THR A 110 -19.08 -3.04 -5.01
N ALA A 111 -19.63 -3.05 -6.22
CA ALA A 111 -20.13 -4.26 -6.87
C ALA A 111 -18.99 -5.21 -7.30
N SER A 112 -17.73 -4.74 -7.32
CA SER A 112 -16.56 -5.51 -7.75
C SER A 112 -16.21 -6.61 -6.75
N LYS A 113 -16.50 -7.87 -7.10
CA LYS A 113 -16.19 -9.06 -6.28
C LYS A 113 -15.77 -10.22 -7.18
N THR A 114 -14.82 -11.03 -6.72
CA THR A 114 -14.59 -12.35 -7.30
C THR A 114 -15.67 -13.33 -6.83
N ALA A 115 -15.89 -14.41 -7.56
CA ALA A 115 -16.94 -15.40 -7.26
C ALA A 115 -16.92 -15.90 -5.79
N ASN A 116 -15.70 -16.05 -5.24
CA ASN A 116 -15.46 -16.63 -3.92
C ASN A 116 -15.24 -15.56 -2.82
N THR A 117 -15.55 -14.27 -3.06
CA THR A 117 -15.27 -13.20 -2.09
C THR A 117 -16.49 -12.37 -1.73
N LYS A 118 -16.54 -11.98 -0.44
CA LYS A 118 -17.64 -11.18 0.12
C LYS A 118 -17.33 -9.68 0.13
N TYR A 119 -16.07 -9.29 -0.06
CA TYR A 119 -15.57 -7.94 0.16
C TYR A 119 -14.73 -7.48 -1.02
N THR A 120 -14.54 -6.19 -1.13
CA THR A 120 -13.73 -5.54 -2.18
C THR A 120 -12.29 -5.34 -1.73
N ARG A 121 -11.41 -5.15 -2.70
CA ARG A 121 -9.96 -5.01 -2.44
C ARG A 121 -9.27 -4.07 -3.40
N SER A 122 -8.20 -3.45 -2.91
CA SER A 122 -7.08 -2.95 -3.69
C SER A 122 -5.86 -3.69 -3.17
N GLU A 123 -5.52 -4.81 -3.80
CA GLU A 123 -4.59 -5.80 -3.23
C GLU A 123 -3.71 -6.42 -4.30
N LEU A 124 -2.41 -6.44 -4.02
CA LEU A 124 -1.41 -7.12 -4.82
C LEU A 124 -1.53 -8.64 -4.69
N ARG A 125 -1.28 -9.35 -5.79
CA ARG A 125 -1.06 -10.80 -5.87
C ARG A 125 0.30 -11.01 -6.52
N GLU A 126 1.15 -11.76 -5.85
CA GLU A 126 2.46 -12.12 -6.36
C GLU A 126 2.37 -12.97 -7.64
N GLN A 127 3.28 -12.71 -8.56
CA GLN A 127 3.53 -13.53 -9.77
C GLN A 127 5.02 -13.83 -9.82
N MET A 128 5.44 -15.06 -9.46
CA MET A 128 6.85 -15.45 -9.51
C MET A 128 7.44 -15.27 -10.92
N VAL A 129 6.62 -15.49 -11.93
CA VAL A 129 6.87 -15.12 -13.32
C VAL A 129 5.88 -14.01 -13.69
N PRO A 130 6.36 -12.82 -14.10
CA PRO A 130 5.48 -11.71 -14.48
C PRO A 130 4.42 -12.10 -15.52
N GLY A 131 3.15 -11.80 -15.23
CA GLY A 131 2.01 -12.17 -16.08
C GLY A 131 1.55 -13.62 -15.96
N ASP A 132 2.25 -14.47 -15.20
CA ASP A 132 1.84 -15.88 -14.98
C ASP A 132 1.30 -16.09 -13.56
N ASN A 133 0.13 -16.72 -13.48
CA ASN A 133 -0.51 -17.12 -12.22
C ASN A 133 -0.26 -18.60 -11.87
N ASN A 134 0.41 -19.36 -12.74
CA ASN A 134 0.58 -20.80 -12.57
C ASN A 134 1.89 -21.18 -11.88
N THR A 135 2.90 -20.33 -11.93
CA THR A 135 4.16 -20.55 -11.22
C THR A 135 4.05 -19.97 -9.81
N ASN A 136 4.14 -20.85 -8.80
CA ASN A 136 3.98 -20.48 -7.40
C ASN A 136 4.96 -21.31 -6.56
N TRP A 137 5.23 -20.88 -5.32
CA TRP A 137 6.16 -21.52 -4.40
C TRP A 137 5.46 -22.52 -3.45
N THR A 138 6.22 -23.42 -2.85
CA THR A 138 5.76 -24.41 -1.88
C THR A 138 6.36 -24.18 -0.50
N PHE A 139 5.76 -24.75 0.55
CA PHE A 139 6.34 -24.70 1.90
C PHE A 139 7.69 -25.45 1.98
N GLU A 140 7.94 -26.41 1.10
CA GLU A 140 9.22 -27.11 1.02
C GLU A 140 10.35 -26.19 0.56
N GLU A 141 10.11 -25.38 -0.48
CA GLU A 141 11.06 -24.39 -0.98
C GLU A 141 11.26 -23.24 0.03
N GLY A 142 10.21 -22.93 0.79
CA GLY A 142 10.20 -21.82 1.69
C GLY A 142 9.96 -20.48 1.00
N ALA A 143 9.66 -19.45 1.81
CA ALA A 143 9.43 -18.11 1.29
C ALA A 143 9.55 -17.06 2.40
N TYR A 144 9.82 -15.84 2.01
CA TYR A 144 9.92 -14.68 2.90
C TYR A 144 9.18 -13.49 2.32
N MET A 145 8.37 -12.84 3.15
CA MET A 145 7.76 -11.56 2.83
C MET A 145 7.96 -10.57 3.97
N LYS A 146 8.36 -9.34 3.66
CA LYS A 146 8.50 -8.24 4.61
C LYS A 146 7.81 -7.00 4.12
N GLY A 147 6.95 -6.40 4.96
CA GLY A 147 6.29 -5.12 4.71
C GLY A 147 6.61 -4.10 5.80
N ARG A 148 6.88 -2.84 5.41
CA ARG A 148 6.77 -1.69 6.30
C ARG A 148 5.49 -0.94 5.95
N ILE A 149 4.53 -0.93 6.88
CA ILE A 149 3.12 -0.64 6.62
C ILE A 149 2.62 0.40 7.64
N ALA A 150 1.60 1.16 7.26
CA ALA A 150 0.78 1.91 8.20
C ALA A 150 -0.68 1.89 7.73
N MET A 151 -1.62 1.82 8.63
CA MET A 151 -2.98 2.22 8.32
C MET A 151 -3.01 3.75 8.13
N GLU A 152 -3.45 4.23 6.96
CA GLU A 152 -3.60 5.66 6.73
C GLU A 152 -4.91 6.17 7.32
N ALA A 153 -5.99 5.43 7.04
CA ALA A 153 -7.33 5.73 7.50
C ALA A 153 -8.19 4.46 7.46
N SER A 154 -9.17 4.39 8.35
CA SER A 154 -10.27 3.43 8.30
C SER A 154 -11.53 4.10 8.85
N SER A 155 -12.67 3.89 8.19
CA SER A 155 -13.97 4.26 8.74
C SER A 155 -14.31 3.40 9.95
N LYS A 156 -15.28 3.85 10.73
CA LYS A 156 -15.80 3.12 11.89
C LYS A 156 -17.20 2.61 11.60
N ASP A 157 -17.53 1.51 12.25
CA ASP A 157 -18.91 1.01 12.33
C ASP A 157 -19.76 1.83 13.33
N ASP A 158 -21.04 1.52 13.44
CA ASP A 158 -21.98 2.20 14.33
C ASP A 158 -21.61 2.07 15.83
N SER A 159 -20.81 1.08 16.19
CA SER A 159 -20.28 0.92 17.55
C SER A 159 -19.06 1.79 17.85
N GLY A 160 -18.56 2.53 16.85
CA GLY A 160 -17.35 3.36 16.94
C GLY A 160 -16.05 2.57 16.79
N LYS A 161 -16.10 1.29 16.46
CA LYS A 161 -14.94 0.44 16.20
C LYS A 161 -14.49 0.62 14.75
N TYR A 162 -13.17 0.72 14.52
CA TYR A 162 -12.64 0.77 13.16
C TYR A 162 -12.88 -0.54 12.41
N HIS A 163 -13.29 -0.43 11.15
CA HIS A 163 -13.38 -1.59 10.27
C HIS A 163 -12.00 -2.23 10.10
N ARG A 164 -11.97 -3.55 10.19
CA ARG A 164 -10.73 -4.31 10.01
C ARG A 164 -10.39 -4.46 8.52
N THR A 165 -9.11 -4.64 8.27
CA THR A 165 -8.57 -4.81 6.92
C THR A 165 -7.54 -5.93 6.93
N ILE A 166 -7.59 -6.86 5.98
CA ILE A 166 -6.51 -7.80 5.72
C ILE A 166 -5.43 -7.04 4.93
N ILE A 167 -4.20 -7.08 5.43
CA ILE A 167 -3.07 -6.30 4.90
C ILE A 167 -1.99 -7.17 4.26
N MET A 168 -1.85 -8.43 4.68
CA MET A 168 -0.95 -9.43 4.09
C MET A 168 -1.59 -10.81 4.18
N GLN A 169 -1.32 -11.68 3.18
CA GLN A 169 -1.83 -13.05 3.14
C GLN A 169 -0.79 -13.99 2.51
N ILE A 170 -0.92 -15.27 2.82
CA ILE A 170 -0.47 -16.39 1.98
C ILE A 170 -1.72 -17.12 1.52
N HIS A 171 -1.89 -17.23 0.23
CA HIS A 171 -3.04 -17.92 -0.37
C HIS A 171 -2.57 -19.23 -0.99
N GLY A 172 -3.30 -20.32 -0.72
CA GLY A 172 -3.08 -21.61 -1.34
C GLY A 172 -3.54 -21.63 -2.80
N ARG A 173 -2.98 -22.53 -3.57
CA ARG A 173 -3.37 -22.83 -4.94
C ARG A 173 -3.27 -24.35 -5.18
N LEU A 174 -4.23 -24.89 -5.88
CA LEU A 174 -4.15 -26.26 -6.43
C LEU A 174 -3.31 -26.25 -7.70
N THR A 175 -2.48 -27.27 -7.91
CA THR A 175 -1.93 -27.52 -9.25
C THR A 175 -3.06 -27.86 -10.23
N ASN A 176 -2.79 -27.90 -11.52
CA ASN A 176 -3.79 -28.30 -12.50
C ASN A 176 -4.23 -29.76 -12.30
N GLU A 177 -3.28 -30.63 -11.97
CA GLU A 177 -3.53 -32.04 -11.69
C GLU A 177 -4.40 -32.22 -10.44
N GLN A 178 -4.12 -31.48 -9.37
CA GLN A 178 -4.92 -31.48 -8.13
C GLN A 178 -6.34 -30.99 -8.36
N ARG A 179 -6.48 -29.88 -9.11
CA ARG A 179 -7.79 -29.33 -9.49
C ARG A 179 -8.61 -30.36 -10.28
N ASP A 180 -8.00 -30.98 -11.26
CA ASP A 180 -8.65 -31.99 -12.15
C ASP A 180 -9.00 -33.24 -11.36
N LEU A 181 -8.14 -33.69 -10.43
CA LEU A 181 -8.37 -34.84 -9.56
C LEU A 181 -9.65 -34.68 -8.74
N ILE A 182 -9.88 -33.50 -8.15
CA ILE A 182 -11.07 -33.26 -7.32
C ILE A 182 -12.25 -32.64 -8.11
N GLY A 183 -12.11 -32.49 -9.44
CA GLY A 183 -13.16 -31.92 -10.30
C GLY A 183 -13.54 -30.47 -10.02
N GLN A 184 -12.60 -29.67 -9.46
CA GLN A 184 -12.85 -28.26 -9.16
C GLN A 184 -12.72 -27.39 -10.43
N LYS A 185 -13.50 -26.30 -10.53
CA LYS A 185 -13.53 -25.43 -11.72
C LYS A 185 -12.29 -24.53 -11.87
N ASP A 186 -11.65 -24.18 -10.77
CA ASP A 186 -10.50 -23.30 -10.73
C ASP A 186 -9.43 -23.82 -9.76
N ASN A 187 -8.26 -23.23 -9.78
CA ASN A 187 -7.13 -23.64 -8.93
C ASN A 187 -7.19 -23.00 -7.52
N ASN A 188 -8.33 -22.48 -7.08
CA ASN A 188 -8.46 -21.83 -5.78
C ASN A 188 -8.30 -22.85 -4.64
N ALA A 189 -7.42 -22.55 -3.70
CA ALA A 189 -7.35 -23.20 -2.40
C ALA A 189 -7.47 -22.14 -1.29
N PRO A 190 -7.80 -22.49 -0.04
CA PRO A 190 -8.00 -21.49 1.00
C PRO A 190 -6.71 -20.72 1.33
N PRO A 191 -6.80 -19.49 1.89
CA PRO A 191 -5.62 -18.80 2.40
C PRO A 191 -5.15 -19.42 3.71
N ILE A 192 -3.89 -19.90 3.77
CA ILE A 192 -3.28 -20.41 5.01
C ILE A 192 -3.03 -19.30 6.01
N LEU A 193 -2.74 -18.09 5.56
CA LEU A 193 -2.43 -16.96 6.40
C LEU A 193 -3.26 -15.74 6.03
N LYS A 194 -3.89 -15.12 7.03
CA LYS A 194 -4.49 -13.79 6.95
C LYS A 194 -3.98 -12.93 8.09
N ILE A 195 -3.36 -11.80 7.77
CA ILE A 195 -2.93 -10.81 8.75
C ILE A 195 -3.82 -9.58 8.64
N TYR A 196 -4.49 -9.27 9.73
CA TYR A 196 -5.43 -8.16 9.84
C TYR A 196 -4.80 -7.00 10.62
N TRP A 197 -5.06 -5.79 10.18
CA TRP A 197 -5.16 -4.67 11.07
C TRP A 197 -6.59 -4.64 11.63
N ASP A 198 -6.74 -4.77 12.93
CA ASP A 198 -8.02 -4.84 13.63
C ASP A 198 -8.02 -3.86 14.81
N ASN A 199 -8.65 -2.69 14.60
CA ASN A 199 -8.80 -1.65 15.60
C ASN A 199 -7.49 -1.27 16.33
N GLY A 200 -6.43 -1.04 15.54
CA GLY A 200 -5.11 -0.61 16.03
C GLY A 200 -4.18 -1.74 16.49
N LYS A 201 -4.60 -3.00 16.40
CA LYS A 201 -3.78 -4.19 16.68
C LYS A 201 -3.60 -5.04 15.43
N ILE A 202 -2.58 -5.89 15.46
CA ILE A 202 -2.35 -6.91 14.43
C ILE A 202 -2.91 -8.23 14.91
N ARG A 203 -3.81 -8.78 14.10
CA ARG A 203 -4.42 -10.10 14.32
C ARG A 203 -4.03 -11.05 13.20
N VAL A 204 -3.67 -12.26 13.57
CA VAL A 204 -3.30 -13.33 12.63
C VAL A 204 -4.34 -14.46 12.72
N LYS A 205 -4.72 -15.00 11.58
CA LYS A 205 -5.49 -16.24 11.45
C LYS A 205 -4.81 -17.17 10.48
N THR A 206 -4.83 -18.46 10.83
CA THR A 206 -4.33 -19.56 9.98
C THR A 206 -5.40 -20.62 9.77
N LYS A 207 -5.08 -21.60 8.93
CA LYS A 207 -5.91 -22.80 8.74
C LYS A 207 -5.44 -23.92 9.64
N VAL A 208 -6.40 -24.71 10.11
CA VAL A 208 -6.20 -25.96 10.86
C VAL A 208 -7.03 -27.06 10.23
N LEU A 209 -6.52 -28.27 10.21
CA LEU A 209 -7.25 -29.45 9.72
C LEU A 209 -8.40 -29.78 10.67
N LYS A 210 -9.56 -30.12 10.11
CA LYS A 210 -10.68 -30.72 10.84
C LYS A 210 -10.38 -32.14 11.24
N ASN A 211 -9.79 -32.90 10.32
CA ASN A 211 -9.35 -34.27 10.53
C ASN A 211 -7.84 -34.38 10.24
N ILE A 212 -7.04 -34.66 11.26
CA ILE A 212 -5.58 -34.81 11.11
C ILE A 212 -5.19 -36.08 10.30
N ASN A 213 -6.10 -37.07 10.17
CA ASN A 213 -5.92 -38.27 9.44
C ASN A 213 -6.53 -38.25 8.02
N ALA A 214 -6.96 -37.05 7.55
CA ALA A 214 -7.48 -36.88 6.19
C ALA A 214 -6.46 -37.37 5.15
N SER A 215 -6.93 -38.02 4.10
CA SER A 215 -6.11 -38.37 2.95
C SER A 215 -5.59 -37.19 2.19
N ASP A 216 -4.58 -37.33 1.34
CA ASP A 216 -4.05 -36.23 0.54
C ASP A 216 -5.10 -35.65 -0.41
N GLU A 217 -6.00 -36.49 -0.95
CA GLU A 217 -7.11 -36.02 -1.79
C GLU A 217 -8.12 -35.20 -0.98
N GLU A 218 -8.51 -35.64 0.23
CA GLU A 218 -9.41 -34.91 1.12
C GLU A 218 -8.84 -33.53 1.49
N LEU A 219 -7.52 -33.39 1.66
CA LEU A 219 -6.87 -32.12 1.97
C LEU A 219 -7.04 -31.05 0.88
N LEU A 220 -7.22 -31.47 -0.38
CA LEU A 220 -7.38 -30.53 -1.51
C LEU A 220 -8.69 -29.74 -1.44
N HIS A 221 -9.68 -30.24 -0.72
CA HIS A 221 -10.97 -29.58 -0.54
C HIS A 221 -10.91 -28.47 0.54
N GLU A 222 -11.52 -27.31 0.24
CA GLU A 222 -11.53 -26.19 1.19
C GLU A 222 -12.19 -26.57 2.54
N ASP A 223 -13.17 -27.45 2.52
CA ASP A 223 -13.92 -27.88 3.69
C ASP A 223 -13.14 -28.83 4.63
N ALA A 224 -11.99 -29.36 4.21
CA ALA A 224 -11.07 -30.05 5.12
C ALA A 224 -10.40 -29.13 6.15
N TRP A 225 -10.48 -27.81 5.93
CA TRP A 225 -9.76 -26.80 6.70
C TRP A 225 -10.67 -25.81 7.39
N ASP A 226 -10.52 -25.66 8.71
CA ASP A 226 -11.13 -24.58 9.48
C ASP A 226 -10.17 -23.40 9.73
N ASN A 227 -10.71 -22.29 10.21
CA ASN A 227 -9.87 -21.24 10.72
C ASN A 227 -9.51 -21.54 12.18
N ASP A 228 -8.27 -21.24 12.57
CA ASP A 228 -7.87 -21.25 13.96
C ASP A 228 -8.62 -20.19 14.80
N ALA A 229 -8.46 -20.20 16.12
CA ALA A 229 -9.02 -19.18 17.00
C ALA A 229 -8.45 -17.77 16.70
N GLY A 230 -7.32 -17.74 16.04
CA GLY A 230 -6.55 -16.52 15.74
C GLY A 230 -5.68 -16.07 16.93
N PHE A 231 -4.67 -15.30 16.60
CA PHE A 231 -3.70 -14.74 17.53
C PHE A 231 -3.65 -13.22 17.41
N ASN A 232 -3.68 -12.50 18.52
CA ASN A 232 -3.47 -11.05 18.55
C ASN A 232 -2.09 -10.76 19.11
N PHE A 233 -1.32 -9.92 18.41
CA PHE A 233 -0.11 -9.34 18.98
C PHE A 233 -0.48 -8.37 20.10
N GLU A 234 0.35 -8.28 21.14
CA GLU A 234 0.12 -7.38 22.28
C GLU A 234 0.36 -5.93 21.91
N GLN A 235 1.40 -5.68 21.11
CA GLN A 235 1.77 -4.33 20.68
C GLN A 235 0.66 -3.69 19.85
N LYS A 236 0.23 -2.49 20.28
CA LYS A 236 -0.62 -1.64 19.47
C LYS A 236 0.22 -0.93 18.41
N VAL A 237 -0.25 -0.96 17.18
CA VAL A 237 0.35 -0.23 16.05
C VAL A 237 -0.45 1.04 15.71
N ASP A 238 -1.72 1.07 16.04
CA ASP A 238 -2.68 2.13 15.73
C ASP A 238 -2.55 2.57 14.25
N PHE A 239 -2.32 3.86 14.00
CA PHE A 239 -2.06 4.42 12.66
C PHE A 239 -0.56 4.69 12.40
N ASN A 240 0.31 4.24 13.31
CA ASN A 240 1.75 4.38 13.15
C ASN A 240 2.33 3.36 12.18
N ALA A 241 3.52 3.65 11.64
CA ALA A 241 4.21 2.69 10.80
C ALA A 241 4.79 1.54 11.64
N PHE A 242 4.58 0.32 11.17
CA PHE A 242 5.08 -0.91 11.75
C PHE A 242 5.70 -1.81 10.68
N THR A 243 6.44 -2.81 11.11
CA THR A 243 7.03 -3.82 10.23
C THR A 243 6.41 -5.19 10.51
N LEU A 244 6.03 -5.88 9.45
CA LEU A 244 5.64 -7.29 9.49
C LEU A 244 6.60 -8.11 8.66
N GLU A 245 7.03 -9.26 9.20
CA GLU A 245 7.79 -10.27 8.48
C GLU A 245 7.05 -11.60 8.56
N VAL A 246 6.99 -12.30 7.44
CA VAL A 246 6.47 -13.66 7.31
C VAL A 246 7.60 -14.54 6.80
N LYS A 247 7.96 -15.57 7.53
CA LYS A 247 8.99 -16.55 7.16
C LYS A 247 8.34 -17.91 7.07
N VAL A 248 8.47 -18.56 5.93
CA VAL A 248 7.93 -19.90 5.67
C VAL A 248 9.07 -20.84 5.41
N SER A 249 8.98 -22.03 5.93
CA SER A 249 9.83 -23.16 5.64
C SER A 249 9.00 -24.45 5.80
N LYS A 250 9.53 -25.60 5.42
CA LYS A 250 8.86 -26.88 5.55
C LYS A 250 8.19 -27.05 6.93
N GLY A 251 6.88 -27.22 6.92
CA GLY A 251 6.08 -27.44 8.13
C GLY A 251 6.10 -26.32 9.18
N LYS A 252 6.58 -25.13 8.82
CA LYS A 252 6.72 -24.01 9.76
C LYS A 252 6.47 -22.64 9.12
N MET A 253 5.76 -21.81 9.86
CA MET A 253 5.56 -20.39 9.54
C MET A 253 5.80 -19.51 10.76
N VAL A 254 6.51 -18.39 10.60
CA VAL A 254 6.81 -17.43 11.65
C VAL A 254 6.36 -16.04 11.21
N ILE A 255 5.54 -15.39 12.03
CA ILE A 255 5.10 -14.02 11.85
C ILE A 255 5.81 -13.15 12.90
N ILE A 256 6.43 -12.05 12.47
CA ILE A 256 7.19 -11.16 13.36
C ILE A 256 6.65 -9.73 13.20
N LEU A 257 6.29 -9.12 14.33
CA LEU A 257 5.86 -7.72 14.41
C LEU A 257 7.00 -6.87 15.00
N ASN A 258 7.39 -5.82 14.28
CA ASN A 258 8.42 -4.85 14.67
C ASN A 258 9.77 -5.45 15.11
N GLY A 259 10.06 -6.69 14.68
CA GLY A 259 11.28 -7.40 15.05
C GLY A 259 11.34 -7.89 16.51
N THR A 260 10.32 -7.65 17.31
CA THR A 260 10.31 -7.92 18.76
C THR A 260 9.29 -8.96 19.18
N GLU A 261 8.08 -8.91 18.67
CA GLU A 261 7.06 -9.91 18.94
C GLU A 261 6.97 -10.90 17.78
N TYR A 262 6.79 -12.19 18.09
CA TYR A 262 6.66 -13.21 17.07
C TYR A 262 5.65 -14.31 17.44
N LYS A 263 5.02 -14.89 16.42
CA LYS A 263 4.17 -16.07 16.52
C LYS A 263 4.70 -17.16 15.61
N VAL A 264 4.87 -18.36 16.17
CA VAL A 264 5.30 -19.55 15.41
C VAL A 264 4.12 -20.49 15.24
N TYR A 265 3.90 -20.90 14.01
CA TYR A 265 2.99 -21.97 13.61
C TYR A 265 3.81 -23.16 13.12
N LYS A 266 3.57 -24.36 13.65
CA LYS A 266 4.28 -25.59 13.32
C LYS A 266 3.43 -26.82 13.65
N GLY A 267 3.90 -28.00 13.28
CA GLY A 267 3.25 -29.28 13.53
C GLY A 267 2.28 -29.65 12.42
N ILE A 268 1.44 -30.67 12.70
CA ILE A 268 0.69 -31.41 11.70
C ILE A 268 -0.09 -30.53 10.71
N HIS A 269 -0.72 -29.44 11.15
CA HIS A 269 -1.49 -28.56 10.29
C HIS A 269 -0.59 -27.84 9.26
N MET A 270 0.61 -27.39 9.68
CA MET A 270 1.56 -26.73 8.77
C MET A 270 2.29 -27.73 7.88
N GLU A 271 2.59 -28.92 8.39
CA GLU A 271 3.21 -30.00 7.62
C GLU A 271 2.29 -30.47 6.49
N ARG A 272 1.03 -30.72 6.80
CA ARG A 272 0.01 -31.17 5.82
C ARG A 272 -0.37 -30.08 4.81
N TRP A 273 -0.16 -28.78 5.16
CA TRP A 273 -0.34 -27.69 4.21
C TRP A 273 0.67 -27.72 3.07
N GLY A 274 1.78 -28.43 3.21
CA GLY A 274 2.81 -28.61 2.18
C GLY A 274 2.31 -29.22 0.87
N ILE A 275 1.07 -29.72 0.81
CA ILE A 275 0.46 -30.24 -0.41
C ILE A 275 0.12 -29.14 -1.44
N PHE A 276 -0.04 -27.88 -1.00
CA PHE A 276 -0.45 -26.76 -1.83
C PHE A 276 0.73 -25.95 -2.37
N GLU A 277 0.56 -25.44 -3.58
CA GLU A 277 1.29 -24.25 -4.03
C GLU A 277 0.78 -23.01 -3.32
N ASN A 278 1.61 -21.95 -3.24
CA ASN A 278 1.29 -20.74 -2.50
C ASN A 278 1.76 -19.49 -3.23
N TYR A 279 1.10 -18.35 -2.96
CA TYR A 279 1.52 -17.04 -3.38
C TYR A 279 1.23 -16.01 -2.30
N PHE A 280 2.03 -14.96 -2.24
CA PHE A 280 1.81 -13.84 -1.35
C PHE A 280 0.76 -12.87 -1.90
N LYS A 281 0.07 -12.21 -0.96
CA LYS A 281 -0.79 -11.05 -1.21
C LYS A 281 -0.48 -9.95 -0.21
N ALA A 282 -0.53 -8.70 -0.67
CA ALA A 282 -0.28 -7.50 0.15
C ALA A 282 -1.11 -6.32 -0.35
N GLY A 283 -1.60 -5.48 0.56
CA GLY A 283 -2.40 -4.31 0.18
C GLY A 283 -3.57 -4.07 1.12
N ASN A 284 -4.75 -3.93 0.56
CA ASN A 284 -5.97 -3.60 1.28
C ASN A 284 -7.13 -4.50 0.84
N TYR A 285 -7.41 -5.56 1.60
CA TYR A 285 -8.62 -6.34 1.45
C TYR A 285 -9.60 -5.94 2.57
N PHE A 286 -10.43 -4.96 2.26
CA PHE A 286 -11.34 -4.30 3.20
C PHE A 286 -12.47 -5.22 3.64
N GLN A 287 -12.78 -5.26 4.94
CA GLN A 287 -13.70 -6.23 5.54
C GLN A 287 -15.03 -5.60 5.99
N SER A 288 -15.57 -4.66 5.20
CA SER A 288 -16.91 -4.10 5.41
C SER A 288 -17.73 -4.13 4.12
N ARG A 289 -19.04 -4.09 4.26
CA ARG A 289 -20.03 -3.90 3.20
C ARG A 289 -20.90 -2.67 3.45
N GLU A 290 -20.66 -1.96 4.54
CA GLU A 290 -21.41 -0.76 4.90
C GLU A 290 -21.14 0.32 3.86
N GLU A 291 -22.22 0.90 3.34
CA GLU A 291 -22.14 2.00 2.38
C GLU A 291 -21.36 3.19 2.97
N GLY A 292 -20.51 3.82 2.17
CA GLY A 292 -19.67 4.92 2.61
C GLY A 292 -18.47 4.51 3.48
N SER A 293 -18.35 3.22 3.88
CA SER A 293 -17.19 2.75 4.62
C SER A 293 -15.96 2.62 3.70
N PHE A 294 -14.76 2.75 4.27
CA PHE A 294 -13.51 2.65 3.51
C PHE A 294 -12.32 2.33 4.41
N SER A 295 -11.22 1.91 3.79
CA SER A 295 -9.90 1.92 4.42
C SER A 295 -8.81 2.30 3.43
N LYS A 296 -7.68 2.80 3.97
CA LYS A 296 -6.47 3.16 3.24
C LYS A 296 -5.26 2.58 3.95
N VAL A 297 -4.50 1.78 3.23
CA VAL A 297 -3.29 1.12 3.75
C VAL A 297 -2.08 1.66 2.99
N ARG A 298 -1.06 2.08 3.72
CA ARG A 298 0.18 2.64 3.20
C ARG A 298 1.30 1.63 3.30
N PHE A 299 1.95 1.31 2.18
CA PHE A 299 3.14 0.48 2.13
C PHE A 299 4.35 1.32 1.77
N TYR A 300 5.34 1.39 2.66
CA TYR A 300 6.62 2.08 2.44
C TYR A 300 7.67 1.16 1.85
N GLN A 301 7.57 -0.13 2.16
CA GLN A 301 8.43 -1.20 1.69
C GLN A 301 7.62 -2.48 1.56
N LEU A 302 7.90 -3.24 0.53
CA LEU A 302 7.46 -4.62 0.34
C LEU A 302 8.62 -5.37 -0.31
N GLU A 303 9.03 -6.48 0.28
CA GLU A 303 10.12 -7.33 -0.17
C GLU A 303 9.65 -8.79 -0.08
N VAL A 304 9.93 -9.58 -1.11
CA VAL A 304 9.71 -11.03 -1.13
C VAL A 304 11.00 -11.74 -1.55
N LYS A 305 11.17 -12.98 -1.09
CA LYS A 305 12.28 -13.88 -1.46
C LYS A 305 11.79 -15.31 -1.46
N HIS A 306 12.34 -16.08 -2.38
CA HIS A 306 12.16 -17.52 -2.54
C HIS A 306 13.49 -18.21 -2.56
#